data_e9119479939401aeb1307e8b03870489
#
_entry.id   e9119479939401aeb1307e8b03870489
#
_cell.length_a   1.000
_cell.length_b   1.000
_cell.length_c   1.000
_cell.angle_alpha   90.00
_cell.angle_beta   90.00
_cell.angle_gamma   90.00
#
_symmetry.space_group_name_H-M   'P 1'
#
loop_
_entity.id
_entity.type
_entity.pdbx_description
1 polymer ?
#
loop_
_entity_poly.entity_id
_entity_poly.type
_entity_poly.pdbx_seq_one_letter_code
_entity_poly.pdbx_strand_id
1 'polypeptide(L)'
;MSEFLGIDTSNYTTSAAIYDDEKNKAVQEKMLLPVKSGECGLRQSDAVFHHTKQISSVLESLLKNSETFKAIGVSDRPRNIDGSYMPCFLVGKNAAEIISYTAKTDVFYTSHQIGHIAAALFSCGKLPLMNERFLAFHVSGGTTDCLLCTPDENEIINAQLFSSSLDLKAGQAIDRIGVMMGMNFPCGKQLEKLASYSNENFKINVKLKNNDCCLSGLENQCCKMFESGVPQADVAKYCLTFIGKTIKKMTAAAFAELGEMPVVYAGGVM
;
A
#
# COMPACT_ATOMS: atom_id res chain seq x y z
N MET A 1 -26.03 -8.81 14.78
CA MET A 1 -24.90 -8.78 13.84
C MET A 1 -24.27 -7.39 13.91
N SER A 2 -22.96 -7.33 14.04
CA SER A 2 -22.22 -6.07 14.16
C SER A 2 -21.40 -5.88 12.91
N GLU A 3 -22.04 -5.35 11.85
CA GLU A 3 -21.41 -5.13 10.57
C GLU A 3 -20.95 -3.67 10.43
N PHE A 4 -19.79 -3.48 9.79
CA PHE A 4 -19.19 -2.20 9.47
C PHE A 4 -18.94 -2.13 7.98
N LEU A 5 -19.32 -1.03 7.33
CA LEU A 5 -19.07 -0.81 5.92
C LEU A 5 -17.81 0.05 5.75
N GLY A 6 -16.88 -0.40 4.91
CA GLY A 6 -15.71 0.37 4.49
C GLY A 6 -15.80 0.72 3.00
N ILE A 7 -15.45 1.98 2.62
CA ILE A 7 -15.45 2.44 1.23
C ILE A 7 -14.13 3.15 0.92
N ASP A 8 -13.51 2.80 -0.20
CA ASP A 8 -12.31 3.49 -0.71
C ASP A 8 -12.40 3.66 -2.24
N THR A 9 -12.22 4.90 -2.70
CA THR A 9 -12.18 5.25 -4.13
C THR A 9 -10.86 5.95 -4.46
N SER A 10 -9.75 5.37 -4.02
CA SER A 10 -8.42 5.87 -4.29
C SER A 10 -7.91 5.43 -5.66
N ASN A 11 -7.16 6.29 -6.31
CA ASN A 11 -6.37 6.03 -7.52
C ASN A 11 -7.03 5.14 -8.60
N TYR A 12 -6.77 3.81 -8.58
CA TYR A 12 -7.10 2.89 -9.68
C TYR A 12 -8.14 1.85 -9.33
N THR A 13 -8.72 1.89 -8.13
CA THR A 13 -9.63 0.84 -7.67
C THR A 13 -10.81 1.43 -6.92
N THR A 14 -12.02 1.15 -7.39
CA THR A 14 -13.24 1.35 -6.60
C THR A 14 -13.39 0.13 -5.70
N SER A 15 -13.40 0.29 -4.40
CA SER A 15 -13.49 -0.82 -3.45
C SER A 15 -14.41 -0.53 -2.29
N ALA A 16 -15.06 -1.57 -1.80
CA ALA A 16 -15.81 -1.55 -0.55
C ALA A 16 -15.68 -2.91 0.16
N ALA A 17 -15.89 -2.91 1.46
CA ALA A 17 -15.85 -4.12 2.26
C ALA A 17 -16.87 -4.04 3.41
N ILE A 18 -17.41 -5.19 3.81
CA ILE A 18 -18.18 -5.34 5.03
C ILE A 18 -17.34 -6.19 6.00
N TYR A 19 -17.17 -5.69 7.21
CA TYR A 19 -16.51 -6.38 8.31
C TYR A 19 -17.54 -6.76 9.38
N ASP A 20 -17.59 -8.05 9.71
CA ASP A 20 -18.41 -8.63 10.80
C ASP A 20 -17.48 -8.86 12.00
N ASP A 21 -17.67 -8.10 13.08
CA ASP A 21 -16.81 -8.15 14.27
C ASP A 21 -17.07 -9.40 15.13
N GLU A 22 -18.26 -9.96 15.09
CA GLU A 22 -18.58 -11.19 15.82
C GLU A 22 -17.87 -12.41 15.20
N LYS A 23 -17.79 -12.45 13.86
CA LYS A 23 -17.14 -13.54 13.12
C LYS A 23 -15.67 -13.25 12.81
N ASN A 24 -15.20 -12.02 13.06
CA ASN A 24 -13.89 -11.55 12.65
C ASN A 24 -13.60 -11.80 11.16
N LYS A 25 -14.58 -11.47 10.31
CA LYS A 25 -14.54 -11.76 8.88
C LYS A 25 -14.84 -10.53 8.05
N ALA A 26 -14.05 -10.31 7.01
CA ALA A 26 -14.31 -9.30 5.99
C ALA A 26 -14.72 -9.94 4.66
N VAL A 27 -15.71 -9.34 4.01
CA VAL A 27 -16.08 -9.60 2.61
C VAL A 27 -15.84 -8.33 1.83
N GLN A 28 -15.16 -8.42 0.70
CA GLN A 28 -14.80 -7.25 -0.11
C GLN A 28 -15.20 -7.42 -1.56
N GLU A 29 -15.53 -6.28 -2.18
CA GLU A 29 -15.73 -6.15 -3.62
C GLU A 29 -14.89 -5.01 -4.16
N LYS A 30 -14.34 -5.20 -5.37
CA LYS A 30 -13.48 -4.21 -6.00
C LYS A 30 -13.53 -4.26 -7.51
N MET A 31 -13.42 -3.10 -8.13
CA MET A 31 -13.33 -2.96 -9.59
C MET A 31 -12.16 -2.04 -9.93
N LEU A 32 -11.27 -2.52 -10.81
CA LEU A 32 -10.18 -1.69 -11.33
C LEU A 32 -10.73 -0.65 -12.31
N LEU A 33 -10.17 0.54 -12.26
CA LEU A 33 -10.45 1.57 -13.26
C LEU A 33 -9.75 1.20 -14.59
N PRO A 34 -10.41 1.43 -15.74
CA PRO A 34 -9.79 1.19 -17.03
C PRO A 34 -8.66 2.21 -17.27
N VAL A 35 -7.44 1.72 -17.42
CA VAL A 35 -6.28 2.51 -17.85
C VAL A 35 -6.00 2.17 -19.30
N LYS A 36 -5.84 3.19 -20.16
CA LYS A 36 -5.53 2.97 -21.58
C LYS A 36 -4.14 2.37 -21.74
N SER A 37 -4.00 1.47 -22.69
CA SER A 37 -2.70 0.86 -22.99
C SER A 37 -1.67 1.94 -23.37
N GLY A 38 -0.52 1.93 -22.69
CA GLY A 38 0.54 2.91 -22.91
C GLY A 38 0.47 4.17 -22.03
N GLU A 39 -0.58 4.37 -21.25
CA GLU A 39 -0.66 5.46 -20.27
C GLU A 39 -0.10 5.00 -18.90
N CYS A 40 0.70 5.88 -18.27
CA CYS A 40 1.29 5.62 -16.95
C CYS A 40 0.45 6.14 -15.78
N GLY A 41 -0.85 6.41 -15.98
CA GLY A 41 -1.73 6.94 -14.96
C GLY A 41 -3.10 7.35 -15.47
N LEU A 42 -3.99 7.76 -14.55
CA LEU A 42 -5.29 8.36 -14.85
C LEU A 42 -5.31 9.82 -14.41
N ARG A 43 -5.91 10.68 -15.20
CA ARG A 43 -6.26 12.03 -14.77
C ARG A 43 -7.31 11.93 -13.66
N GLN A 44 -7.28 12.86 -12.70
CA GLN A 44 -8.23 12.84 -11.59
C GLN A 44 -9.68 12.93 -12.05
N SER A 45 -9.98 13.70 -13.10
CA SER A 45 -11.31 13.76 -13.72
C SER A 45 -11.79 12.39 -14.23
N ASP A 46 -10.89 11.64 -14.86
CA ASP A 46 -11.21 10.32 -15.40
C ASP A 46 -11.39 9.30 -14.28
N ALA A 47 -10.57 9.41 -13.21
CA ALA A 47 -10.74 8.60 -12.01
C ALA A 47 -12.12 8.84 -11.36
N VAL A 48 -12.50 10.11 -11.14
CA VAL A 48 -13.84 10.47 -10.62
C VAL A 48 -14.95 9.89 -11.49
N PHE A 49 -14.86 10.05 -12.81
CA PHE A 49 -15.86 9.52 -13.73
C PHE A 49 -15.99 7.99 -13.64
N HIS A 50 -14.87 7.28 -13.63
CA HIS A 50 -14.90 5.82 -13.56
C HIS A 50 -15.37 5.31 -12.20
N HIS A 51 -14.91 5.91 -11.09
CA HIS A 51 -15.42 5.59 -9.76
C HIS A 51 -16.94 5.80 -9.68
N THR A 52 -17.45 6.92 -10.21
CA THR A 52 -18.89 7.21 -10.24
C THR A 52 -19.68 6.14 -11.00
N LYS A 53 -19.12 5.61 -12.10
CA LYS A 53 -19.77 4.52 -12.85
C LYS A 53 -19.75 3.17 -12.13
N GLN A 54 -18.74 2.91 -11.30
CA GLN A 54 -18.51 1.60 -10.71
C GLN A 54 -19.05 1.46 -9.28
N ILE A 55 -19.15 2.58 -8.52
CA ILE A 55 -19.44 2.54 -7.09
C ILE A 55 -20.77 1.83 -6.77
N SER A 56 -21.81 2.06 -7.57
CA SER A 56 -23.11 1.40 -7.36
C SER A 56 -23.03 -0.11 -7.53
N SER A 57 -22.29 -0.61 -8.54
CA SER A 57 -22.13 -2.04 -8.76
C SER A 57 -21.30 -2.72 -7.66
N VAL A 58 -20.26 -2.05 -7.17
CA VAL A 58 -19.43 -2.54 -6.05
C VAL A 58 -20.27 -2.62 -4.77
N LEU A 59 -21.06 -1.59 -4.49
CA LEU A 59 -21.92 -1.57 -3.31
C LEU A 59 -23.11 -2.53 -3.42
N GLU A 60 -23.71 -2.69 -4.59
CA GLU A 60 -24.86 -3.57 -4.80
C GLU A 60 -24.58 -5.02 -4.37
N SER A 61 -23.43 -5.56 -4.75
CA SER A 61 -23.03 -6.93 -4.43
C SER A 61 -22.88 -7.19 -2.92
N LEU A 62 -22.42 -6.15 -2.18
CA LEU A 62 -22.24 -6.22 -0.74
C LEU A 62 -23.53 -5.94 0.03
N LEU A 63 -24.28 -4.90 -0.37
CA LEU A 63 -25.44 -4.40 0.37
C LEU A 63 -26.68 -5.28 0.23
N LYS A 64 -26.77 -6.10 -0.81
CA LYS A 64 -27.92 -7.02 -0.98
C LYS A 64 -28.13 -8.00 0.18
N ASN A 65 -27.07 -8.28 0.95
CA ASN A 65 -27.09 -9.26 2.03
C ASN A 65 -26.92 -8.64 3.42
N SER A 66 -26.93 -7.32 3.53
CA SER A 66 -26.69 -6.58 4.77
C SER A 66 -27.83 -5.60 5.01
N GLU A 67 -28.47 -5.68 6.19
CA GLU A 67 -29.61 -4.86 6.53
C GLU A 67 -29.24 -3.55 7.27
N THR A 68 -28.22 -3.61 8.13
CA THR A 68 -27.81 -2.48 8.97
C THR A 68 -26.31 -2.49 9.24
N PHE A 69 -25.72 -1.29 9.38
CA PHE A 69 -24.33 -1.13 9.78
C PHE A 69 -24.24 -0.37 11.10
N LYS A 70 -23.31 -0.75 11.95
CA LYS A 70 -22.97 0.00 13.17
C LYS A 70 -22.26 1.30 12.87
N ALA A 71 -21.40 1.30 11.87
CA ALA A 71 -20.66 2.46 11.41
C ALA A 71 -20.21 2.28 9.96
N ILE A 72 -19.88 3.38 9.32
CA ILE A 72 -19.33 3.43 7.97
C ILE A 72 -17.95 4.10 8.05
N GLY A 73 -16.92 3.45 7.57
CA GLY A 73 -15.59 4.02 7.40
C GLY A 73 -15.35 4.39 5.93
N VAL A 74 -14.77 5.56 5.68
CA VAL A 74 -14.44 5.98 4.32
C VAL A 74 -13.11 6.70 4.25
N SER A 75 -12.30 6.37 3.23
CA SER A 75 -11.12 7.17 2.89
C SER A 75 -11.56 8.45 2.18
N ASP A 76 -11.21 9.61 2.72
CA ASP A 76 -11.53 10.92 2.14
C ASP A 76 -10.29 11.67 1.63
N ARG A 77 -9.10 11.13 1.86
CA ARG A 77 -7.80 11.70 1.48
C ARG A 77 -6.69 10.64 1.35
N PRO A 78 -5.61 10.94 0.61
CA PRO A 78 -4.48 10.01 0.47
C PRO A 78 -3.74 9.72 1.78
N ARG A 79 -3.40 10.75 2.54
CA ARG A 79 -2.56 10.70 3.75
C ARG A 79 -3.07 11.66 4.82
N ASN A 80 -2.67 11.44 6.08
CA ASN A 80 -2.94 12.34 7.21
C ASN A 80 -1.93 13.48 7.28
N ILE A 81 -1.88 14.32 6.25
CA ILE A 81 -1.08 15.55 6.21
C ILE A 81 -1.93 16.69 5.68
N ASP A 82 -1.69 17.88 6.16
CA ASP A 82 -2.40 19.09 5.71
C ASP A 82 -2.29 19.26 4.19
N GLY A 83 -3.41 19.58 3.56
CA GLY A 83 -3.49 19.75 2.10
C GLY A 83 -3.49 18.44 1.31
N SER A 84 -3.50 17.28 1.95
CA SER A 84 -3.62 15.99 1.26
C SER A 84 -5.03 15.85 0.70
N TYR A 85 -5.18 16.05 -0.61
CA TYR A 85 -6.46 16.01 -1.31
C TYR A 85 -6.32 15.43 -2.72
N MET A 86 -7.27 14.57 -3.08
CA MET A 86 -7.45 14.10 -4.45
C MET A 86 -8.95 13.99 -4.76
N PRO A 87 -9.44 14.54 -5.89
CA PRO A 87 -10.86 14.55 -6.24
C PRO A 87 -11.54 13.18 -6.28
N CYS A 88 -10.81 12.11 -6.61
CA CYS A 88 -11.36 10.76 -6.70
C CYS A 88 -11.98 10.27 -5.38
N PHE A 89 -11.50 10.72 -4.22
CA PHE A 89 -12.07 10.36 -2.92
C PHE A 89 -13.49 10.89 -2.68
N LEU A 90 -13.88 11.96 -3.37
CA LEU A 90 -15.23 12.53 -3.24
C LEU A 90 -16.32 11.51 -3.58
N VAL A 91 -16.06 10.57 -4.49
CA VAL A 91 -17.06 9.58 -4.90
C VAL A 91 -17.39 8.65 -3.74
N GLY A 92 -16.37 8.09 -3.09
CA GLY A 92 -16.55 7.23 -1.91
C GLY A 92 -17.15 7.98 -0.73
N LYS A 93 -16.67 9.21 -0.47
CA LYS A 93 -17.20 10.08 0.59
C LYS A 93 -18.69 10.35 0.40
N ASN A 94 -19.11 10.79 -0.79
CA ASN A 94 -20.51 11.06 -1.08
C ASN A 94 -21.38 9.80 -0.94
N ALA A 95 -20.90 8.64 -1.41
CA ALA A 95 -21.61 7.38 -1.24
C ALA A 95 -21.79 7.01 0.23
N ALA A 96 -20.72 7.13 1.04
CA ALA A 96 -20.77 6.88 2.48
C ALA A 96 -21.77 7.79 3.20
N GLU A 97 -21.77 9.08 2.90
CA GLU A 97 -22.69 10.07 3.48
C GLU A 97 -24.15 9.79 3.10
N ILE A 98 -24.43 9.47 1.84
CA ILE A 98 -25.81 9.13 1.38
C ILE A 98 -26.30 7.86 2.11
N ILE A 99 -25.48 6.83 2.24
CA ILE A 99 -25.82 5.60 2.97
C ILE A 99 -26.05 5.92 4.44
N SER A 100 -25.19 6.71 5.07
CA SER A 100 -25.29 7.14 6.46
C SER A 100 -26.60 7.84 6.75
N TYR A 101 -26.98 8.83 5.94
CA TYR A 101 -28.24 9.55 6.12
C TYR A 101 -29.46 8.64 5.99
N THR A 102 -29.39 7.66 5.09
CA THR A 102 -30.50 6.71 4.87
C THR A 102 -30.59 5.67 6.00
N ALA A 103 -29.45 5.13 6.41
CA ALA A 103 -29.34 4.11 7.44
C ALA A 103 -29.33 4.66 8.88
N LYS A 104 -29.20 5.98 9.04
CA LYS A 104 -29.02 6.69 10.34
C LYS A 104 -27.83 6.15 11.11
N THR A 105 -26.71 6.02 10.42
CA THR A 105 -25.46 5.41 10.91
C THR A 105 -24.32 6.42 10.80
N ASP A 106 -23.43 6.45 11.77
CA ASP A 106 -22.29 7.38 11.79
C ASP A 106 -21.25 7.06 10.71
N VAL A 107 -20.64 8.11 10.13
CA VAL A 107 -19.53 8.02 9.19
C VAL A 107 -18.24 8.43 9.88
N PHE A 108 -17.20 7.60 9.73
CA PHE A 108 -15.84 7.87 10.17
C PHE A 108 -14.94 8.08 8.97
N TYR A 109 -14.24 9.20 8.94
CA TYR A 109 -13.33 9.56 7.86
C TYR A 109 -11.91 9.16 8.23
N THR A 110 -11.17 8.64 7.26
CA THR A 110 -9.78 8.27 7.44
C THR A 110 -8.99 8.50 6.16
N SER A 111 -7.67 8.35 6.20
CA SER A 111 -6.86 8.38 4.98
C SER A 111 -6.72 6.99 4.36
N HIS A 112 -6.52 6.95 3.05
CA HIS A 112 -6.21 5.73 2.31
C HIS A 112 -4.97 5.00 2.90
N GLN A 113 -3.96 5.77 3.33
CA GLN A 113 -2.75 5.22 3.96
C GLN A 113 -3.08 4.47 5.27
N ILE A 114 -3.94 5.03 6.13
CA ILE A 114 -4.39 4.35 7.36
C ILE A 114 -5.20 3.10 7.01
N GLY A 115 -6.06 3.17 5.98
CA GLY A 115 -6.79 2.00 5.50
C GLY A 115 -5.87 0.84 5.10
N HIS A 116 -4.76 1.12 4.40
CA HIS A 116 -3.74 0.10 4.08
C HIS A 116 -3.06 -0.48 5.31
N ILE A 117 -2.73 0.34 6.30
CA ILE A 117 -2.12 -0.13 7.56
C ILE A 117 -3.13 -1.02 8.31
N ALA A 118 -4.38 -0.58 8.42
CA ALA A 118 -5.44 -1.35 9.06
C ALA A 118 -5.67 -2.72 8.38
N ALA A 119 -5.70 -2.74 7.05
CA ALA A 119 -5.84 -3.97 6.28
C ALA A 119 -4.65 -4.93 6.50
N ALA A 120 -3.43 -4.41 6.59
CA ALA A 120 -2.25 -5.21 6.89
C ALA A 120 -2.33 -5.81 8.31
N LEU A 121 -2.69 -5.00 9.30
CA LEU A 121 -2.87 -5.45 10.69
C LEU A 121 -3.99 -6.50 10.81
N PHE A 122 -5.10 -6.31 10.09
CA PHE A 122 -6.18 -7.30 10.04
C PHE A 122 -5.67 -8.62 9.44
N SER A 123 -4.98 -8.56 8.31
CA SER A 123 -4.49 -9.75 7.60
C SER A 123 -3.51 -10.59 8.41
N CYS A 124 -2.72 -9.97 9.29
CA CYS A 124 -1.80 -10.68 10.19
C CYS A 124 -2.37 -10.95 11.60
N GLY A 125 -3.65 -10.62 11.85
CA GLY A 125 -4.31 -10.83 13.15
C GLY A 125 -3.76 -9.92 14.26
N LYS A 126 -3.30 -8.72 13.92
CA LYS A 126 -2.64 -7.78 14.83
C LYS A 126 -3.34 -6.42 14.92
N LEU A 127 -4.64 -6.36 14.68
CA LEU A 127 -5.44 -5.13 14.87
C LEU A 127 -5.20 -4.43 16.23
N PRO A 128 -5.02 -5.15 17.37
CA PRO A 128 -4.74 -4.51 18.64
C PRO A 128 -3.51 -3.59 18.66
N LEU A 129 -2.55 -3.74 17.72
CA LEU A 129 -1.42 -2.82 17.60
C LEU A 129 -1.83 -1.37 17.30
N MET A 130 -3.06 -1.12 16.83
CA MET A 130 -3.57 0.25 16.68
C MET A 130 -3.62 1.02 18.00
N ASN A 131 -3.62 0.33 19.14
CA ASN A 131 -3.60 0.93 20.47
C ASN A 131 -2.17 1.13 21.05
N GLU A 132 -1.15 0.87 20.25
CA GLU A 132 0.26 0.93 20.65
C GLU A 132 1.09 1.72 19.62
N ARG A 133 2.34 2.04 19.98
CA ARG A 133 3.32 2.56 19.02
C ARG A 133 3.90 1.42 18.20
N PHE A 134 3.94 1.59 16.87
CA PHE A 134 4.58 0.63 15.98
C PHE A 134 5.13 1.32 14.72
N LEU A 135 6.01 0.64 14.00
CA LEU A 135 6.43 1.05 12.67
C LEU A 135 5.61 0.33 11.60
N ALA A 136 5.17 1.06 10.59
CA ALA A 136 4.56 0.50 9.39
C ALA A 136 5.42 0.80 8.16
N PHE A 137 5.90 -0.24 7.49
CA PHE A 137 6.51 -0.11 6.17
C PHE A 137 5.47 -0.33 5.09
N HIS A 138 5.32 0.66 4.22
CA HIS A 138 4.52 0.50 3.00
C HIS A 138 5.47 0.46 1.80
N VAL A 139 5.65 -0.73 1.21
CA VAL A 139 6.60 -0.98 0.12
C VAL A 139 5.86 -1.51 -1.09
N SER A 140 5.71 -0.67 -2.11
CA SER A 140 4.91 -0.96 -3.30
C SER A 140 5.54 -0.36 -4.57
N GLY A 141 4.84 -0.39 -5.70
CA GLY A 141 5.24 0.31 -6.92
C GLY A 141 5.27 1.83 -6.78
N GLY A 142 4.40 2.40 -5.95
CA GLY A 142 4.29 3.85 -5.75
C GLY A 142 4.92 4.38 -4.46
N THR A 143 5.26 3.49 -3.52
CA THR A 143 5.63 3.88 -2.15
C THR A 143 6.78 3.03 -1.64
N THR A 144 7.68 3.63 -0.88
CA THR A 144 8.71 2.96 -0.08
C THR A 144 8.93 3.83 1.14
N ASP A 145 8.03 3.73 2.09
CA ASP A 145 7.93 4.59 3.26
C ASP A 145 7.99 3.77 4.54
N CYS A 146 8.66 4.31 5.55
CA CYS A 146 8.62 3.89 6.94
C CYS A 146 7.82 4.93 7.71
N LEU A 147 6.77 4.51 8.38
CA LEU A 147 5.85 5.36 9.14
C LEU A 147 5.95 5.03 10.62
N LEU A 148 6.03 6.04 11.48
CA LEU A 148 5.77 5.89 12.90
C LEU A 148 4.26 6.02 13.10
N CYS A 149 3.64 4.96 13.60
CA CYS A 149 2.23 4.93 13.94
C CYS A 149 2.06 5.04 15.46
N THR A 150 1.16 5.92 15.87
CA THR A 150 0.78 6.11 17.29
C THR A 150 -0.74 6.13 17.39
N PRO A 151 -1.33 5.65 18.50
CA PRO A 151 -2.77 5.78 18.73
C PRO A 151 -3.22 7.23 18.61
N ASP A 152 -4.41 7.45 18.05
CA ASP A 152 -5.02 8.76 17.94
C ASP A 152 -6.54 8.64 18.14
N GLU A 153 -7.12 9.51 18.96
CA GLU A 153 -8.55 9.45 19.31
C GLU A 153 -9.46 9.87 18.16
N ASN A 154 -8.98 10.73 17.27
CA ASN A 154 -9.78 11.27 16.16
C ASN A 154 -9.56 10.50 14.85
N GLU A 155 -8.34 10.01 14.63
CA GLU A 155 -7.90 9.46 13.35
C GLU A 155 -7.62 7.94 13.40
N ILE A 156 -7.98 7.28 14.51
CA ILE A 156 -7.67 5.87 14.82
C ILE A 156 -6.18 5.72 15.14
N ILE A 157 -5.31 6.09 14.21
CA ILE A 157 -3.86 6.17 14.38
C ILE A 157 -3.34 7.42 13.67
N ASN A 158 -2.35 8.06 14.25
CA ASN A 158 -1.52 9.05 13.58
C ASN A 158 -0.34 8.33 12.91
N ALA A 159 -0.21 8.47 11.59
CA ALA A 159 0.85 7.85 10.80
C ALA A 159 1.81 8.92 10.27
N GLN A 160 2.93 9.13 10.96
CA GLN A 160 3.94 10.11 10.61
C GLN A 160 5.04 9.48 9.75
N LEU A 161 5.41 10.14 8.65
CA LEU A 161 6.53 9.70 7.83
C LEU A 161 7.85 9.86 8.61
N PHE A 162 8.52 8.73 8.87
CA PHE A 162 9.84 8.71 9.48
C PHE A 162 10.95 8.73 8.42
N SER A 163 10.83 7.89 7.40
CA SER A 163 11.80 7.82 6.29
C SER A 163 11.16 7.27 5.02
N SER A 164 11.75 7.59 3.87
CA SER A 164 11.24 7.17 2.57
C SER A 164 12.35 6.87 1.57
N SER A 165 11.97 6.45 0.36
CA SER A 165 12.90 6.51 -0.76
C SER A 165 12.89 7.89 -1.40
N LEU A 166 14.08 8.49 -1.54
CA LEU A 166 14.28 9.82 -2.12
C LEU A 166 14.17 9.84 -3.65
N ASP A 167 14.26 8.68 -4.27
CA ASP A 167 14.25 8.56 -5.73
C ASP A 167 13.29 7.45 -6.19
N LEU A 168 13.80 6.34 -6.66
CA LEU A 168 13.04 5.23 -7.18
C LEU A 168 12.37 4.42 -6.05
N LYS A 169 11.11 4.05 -6.22
CA LYS A 169 10.41 3.17 -5.27
C LYS A 169 10.78 1.70 -5.50
N ALA A 170 10.72 0.88 -4.45
CA ALA A 170 11.18 -0.50 -4.51
C ALA A 170 10.47 -1.33 -5.60
N GLY A 171 9.15 -1.21 -5.71
CA GLY A 171 8.40 -1.90 -6.76
C GLY A 171 8.75 -1.40 -8.16
N GLN A 172 8.98 -0.09 -8.33
CA GLN A 172 9.46 0.46 -9.60
C GLN A 172 10.85 -0.08 -9.97
N ALA A 173 11.77 -0.21 -9.00
CA ALA A 173 13.08 -0.80 -9.25
C ALA A 173 12.95 -2.25 -9.73
N ILE A 174 12.12 -3.04 -9.05
CA ILE A 174 11.80 -4.43 -9.43
C ILE A 174 11.26 -4.49 -10.86
N ASP A 175 10.26 -3.66 -11.18
CA ASP A 175 9.61 -3.67 -12.48
C ASP A 175 10.56 -3.23 -13.60
N ARG A 176 11.34 -2.17 -13.40
CA ARG A 176 12.31 -1.69 -14.39
C ARG A 176 13.40 -2.72 -14.66
N ILE A 177 13.94 -3.33 -13.61
CA ILE A 177 14.96 -4.39 -13.75
C ILE A 177 14.35 -5.62 -14.43
N GLY A 178 13.13 -6.01 -14.08
CA GLY A 178 12.42 -7.12 -14.72
C GLY A 178 12.17 -6.87 -16.21
N VAL A 179 11.66 -5.68 -16.57
CA VAL A 179 11.43 -5.30 -17.98
C VAL A 179 12.75 -5.27 -18.76
N MET A 180 13.84 -4.76 -18.19
CA MET A 180 15.18 -4.81 -18.80
C MET A 180 15.62 -6.24 -19.11
N MET A 181 15.26 -7.21 -18.27
CA MET A 181 15.54 -8.63 -18.47
C MET A 181 14.51 -9.34 -19.38
N GLY A 182 13.56 -8.60 -20.00
CA GLY A 182 12.56 -9.13 -20.92
C GLY A 182 11.30 -9.69 -20.26
N MET A 183 11.05 -9.39 -18.98
CA MET A 183 9.83 -9.81 -18.28
C MET A 183 8.64 -8.88 -18.61
N ASN A 184 7.42 -9.42 -18.49
CA ASN A 184 6.19 -8.64 -18.61
C ASN A 184 5.84 -7.95 -17.29
N PHE A 185 5.44 -6.66 -17.36
CA PHE A 185 4.91 -5.92 -16.22
C PHE A 185 3.56 -6.50 -15.74
N PRO A 186 3.34 -6.63 -14.43
CA PRO A 186 4.25 -6.39 -13.30
C PRO A 186 5.23 -7.55 -13.11
N CYS A 187 6.52 -7.23 -12.86
CA CYS A 187 7.62 -8.19 -12.90
C CYS A 187 7.87 -8.94 -11.58
N GLY A 188 7.32 -8.46 -10.45
CA GLY A 188 7.70 -8.90 -9.10
C GLY A 188 7.71 -10.43 -8.92
N LYS A 189 6.62 -11.13 -9.23
CA LYS A 189 6.51 -12.59 -9.10
C LYS A 189 7.48 -13.35 -10.00
N GLN A 190 7.72 -12.85 -11.23
CA GLN A 190 8.64 -13.48 -12.17
C GLN A 190 10.09 -13.30 -11.69
N LEU A 191 10.43 -12.10 -11.22
CA LEU A 191 11.76 -11.78 -10.69
C LEU A 191 12.06 -12.56 -9.41
N GLU A 192 11.09 -12.68 -8.50
CA GLU A 192 11.24 -13.52 -7.29
C GLU A 192 11.48 -14.98 -7.62
N LYS A 193 10.69 -15.55 -8.53
CA LYS A 193 10.88 -16.93 -9.01
C LYS A 193 12.25 -17.11 -9.64
N LEU A 194 12.71 -16.17 -10.46
CA LEU A 194 14.02 -16.21 -11.08
C LEU A 194 15.15 -16.14 -10.04
N ALA A 195 15.04 -15.26 -9.07
CA ALA A 195 16.00 -15.12 -7.98
C ALA A 195 16.16 -16.40 -7.14
N SER A 196 15.11 -17.24 -7.04
CA SER A 196 15.17 -18.49 -6.30
C SER A 196 16.10 -19.55 -6.93
N TYR A 197 16.47 -19.39 -8.19
CA TYR A 197 17.44 -20.27 -8.87
C TYR A 197 18.89 -19.86 -8.63
N SER A 198 19.16 -18.70 -8.04
CA SER A 198 20.51 -18.26 -7.71
C SER A 198 20.96 -18.78 -6.35
N ASN A 199 22.16 -19.30 -6.27
CA ASN A 199 22.84 -19.69 -5.04
C ASN A 199 23.84 -18.63 -4.56
N GLU A 200 23.95 -17.49 -5.25
CA GLU A 200 24.91 -16.44 -4.92
C GLU A 200 24.57 -15.75 -3.59
N ASN A 201 25.61 -15.39 -2.87
CA ASN A 201 25.51 -14.66 -1.60
C ASN A 201 26.21 -13.30 -1.71
N PHE A 202 25.43 -12.27 -1.98
CA PHE A 202 25.93 -10.92 -2.21
C PHE A 202 26.20 -10.17 -0.91
N LYS A 203 27.44 -9.69 -0.75
CA LYS A 203 27.84 -8.75 0.30
C LYS A 203 27.47 -7.32 -0.14
N ILE A 204 26.26 -6.89 0.18
CA ILE A 204 25.73 -5.58 -0.18
C ILE A 204 25.81 -4.65 1.02
N ASN A 205 26.43 -3.48 0.83
CA ASN A 205 26.47 -2.41 1.83
C ASN A 205 25.55 -1.28 1.39
N VAL A 206 24.38 -1.21 1.98
CA VAL A 206 23.41 -0.12 1.75
C VAL A 206 23.83 1.12 2.55
N LYS A 207 23.70 2.30 1.94
CA LYS A 207 23.84 3.59 2.61
C LYS A 207 22.50 4.30 2.68
N LEU A 208 22.19 4.89 3.82
CA LEU A 208 21.05 5.79 4.01
C LEU A 208 21.55 7.23 4.05
N LYS A 209 20.67 8.15 3.68
CA LYS A 209 20.88 9.59 3.79
C LYS A 209 19.82 10.16 4.73
N ASN A 210 20.20 10.50 5.96
CA ASN A 210 19.26 10.94 7.01
C ASN A 210 18.08 9.97 7.18
N ASN A 211 18.37 8.69 7.31
CA ASN A 211 17.40 7.58 7.39
C ASN A 211 16.67 7.21 6.09
N ASP A 212 16.70 8.05 5.07
CA ASP A 212 16.11 7.81 3.76
C ASP A 212 16.98 6.92 2.89
N CYS A 213 16.37 6.15 1.99
CA CYS A 213 17.08 5.33 1.03
C CYS A 213 17.07 5.95 -0.39
N CYS A 214 17.99 5.45 -1.22
CA CYS A 214 18.03 5.70 -2.67
C CYS A 214 18.18 4.38 -3.40
N LEU A 215 17.33 4.13 -4.37
CA LEU A 215 17.26 2.85 -5.11
C LEU A 215 17.67 2.99 -6.60
N SER A 216 17.88 4.20 -7.10
CA SER A 216 18.38 4.41 -8.47
C SER A 216 19.76 3.78 -8.69
N GLY A 217 20.61 3.78 -7.65
CA GLY A 217 21.92 3.09 -7.70
C GLY A 217 21.79 1.58 -7.86
N LEU A 218 20.73 0.95 -7.33
CA LEU A 218 20.41 -0.45 -7.52
C LEU A 218 20.10 -0.74 -9.00
N GLU A 219 19.24 0.06 -9.62
CA GLU A 219 18.88 -0.09 -11.04
C GLU A 219 20.14 -0.06 -11.91
N ASN A 220 20.99 0.96 -11.73
CA ASN A 220 22.27 1.09 -12.47
C ASN A 220 23.20 -0.11 -12.26
N GLN A 221 23.27 -0.65 -11.04
CA GLN A 221 24.12 -1.81 -10.77
C GLN A 221 23.57 -3.08 -11.44
N CYS A 222 22.26 -3.30 -11.39
CA CYS A 222 21.62 -4.43 -12.07
C CYS A 222 21.78 -4.34 -13.60
N CYS A 223 21.66 -3.14 -14.19
CA CYS A 223 21.92 -2.93 -15.60
C CYS A 223 23.35 -3.34 -15.99
N LYS A 224 24.36 -2.87 -15.23
CA LYS A 224 25.76 -3.25 -15.46
C LYS A 224 26.02 -4.74 -15.33
N MET A 225 25.42 -5.40 -14.32
CA MET A 225 25.52 -6.85 -14.16
C MET A 225 24.94 -7.59 -15.37
N PHE A 226 23.76 -7.19 -15.83
CA PHE A 226 23.09 -7.78 -16.97
C PHE A 226 23.89 -7.59 -18.28
N GLU A 227 24.36 -6.38 -18.55
CA GLU A 227 25.17 -6.03 -19.73
C GLU A 227 26.51 -6.77 -19.74
N SER A 228 27.10 -7.08 -18.57
CA SER A 228 28.33 -7.87 -18.44
C SER A 228 28.12 -9.39 -18.51
N GLY A 229 26.89 -9.84 -18.78
CA GLY A 229 26.60 -11.27 -18.97
C GLY A 229 26.44 -12.07 -17.68
N VAL A 230 26.24 -11.40 -16.53
CA VAL A 230 25.89 -12.09 -15.27
C VAL A 230 24.55 -12.83 -15.45
N PRO A 231 24.43 -14.08 -14.96
CA PRO A 231 23.18 -14.83 -15.07
C PRO A 231 21.98 -14.04 -14.52
N GLN A 232 20.88 -14.06 -15.26
CA GLN A 232 19.68 -13.30 -14.88
C GLN A 232 19.16 -13.66 -13.47
N ALA A 233 19.30 -14.91 -13.04
CA ALA A 233 18.96 -15.36 -11.69
C ALA A 233 19.77 -14.61 -10.61
N ASP A 234 21.05 -14.36 -10.88
CA ASP A 234 21.94 -13.64 -9.95
C ASP A 234 21.61 -12.14 -9.92
N VAL A 235 21.29 -11.53 -11.07
CA VAL A 235 20.81 -10.14 -11.13
C VAL A 235 19.51 -9.99 -10.33
N ALA A 236 18.56 -10.89 -10.51
CA ALA A 236 17.31 -10.91 -9.78
C ALA A 236 17.53 -11.06 -8.26
N LYS A 237 18.41 -12.01 -7.87
CA LYS A 237 18.80 -12.22 -6.47
C LYS A 237 19.47 -11.01 -5.85
N TYR A 238 20.37 -10.36 -6.60
CA TYR A 238 21.02 -9.12 -6.17
C TYR A 238 20.01 -8.02 -5.90
N CYS A 239 19.05 -7.81 -6.84
CA CYS A 239 17.99 -6.82 -6.73
C CYS A 239 17.18 -7.00 -5.43
N LEU A 240 16.62 -8.19 -5.21
CA LEU A 240 15.79 -8.46 -4.03
C LEU A 240 16.62 -8.41 -2.73
N THR A 241 17.86 -8.89 -2.75
CA THR A 241 18.77 -8.82 -1.59
C THR A 241 19.09 -7.37 -1.22
N PHE A 242 19.32 -6.51 -2.22
CA PHE A 242 19.57 -5.09 -1.98
C PHE A 242 18.37 -4.41 -1.32
N ILE A 243 17.16 -4.61 -1.86
CA ILE A 243 15.92 -4.06 -1.30
C ILE A 243 15.70 -4.55 0.14
N GLY A 244 15.80 -5.85 0.38
CA GLY A 244 15.65 -6.43 1.72
C GLY A 244 16.66 -5.85 2.73
N LYS A 245 17.94 -5.71 2.34
CA LYS A 245 18.96 -5.05 3.17
C LYS A 245 18.68 -3.57 3.40
N THR A 246 18.09 -2.89 2.41
CA THR A 246 17.68 -1.48 2.54
C THR A 246 16.60 -1.34 3.59
N ILE A 247 15.52 -2.12 3.49
CA ILE A 247 14.42 -2.10 4.46
C ILE A 247 14.93 -2.44 5.88
N LYS A 248 15.75 -3.50 6.00
CA LYS A 248 16.37 -3.86 7.29
C LYS A 248 17.20 -2.70 7.88
N LYS A 249 17.95 -1.98 7.06
CA LYS A 249 18.76 -0.85 7.52
C LYS A 249 17.90 0.35 7.92
N MET A 250 16.82 0.64 7.18
CA MET A 250 15.84 1.67 7.55
C MET A 250 15.17 1.32 8.89
N THR A 251 14.80 0.05 9.11
CA THR A 251 14.25 -0.42 10.39
C THR A 251 15.24 -0.21 11.54
N ALA A 252 16.51 -0.58 11.35
CA ALA A 252 17.55 -0.38 12.36
C ALA A 252 17.79 1.10 12.67
N ALA A 253 17.74 1.98 11.68
CA ALA A 253 17.83 3.43 11.87
C ALA A 253 16.64 3.97 12.67
N ALA A 254 15.43 3.50 12.37
CA ALA A 254 14.22 3.87 13.11
C ALA A 254 14.31 3.41 14.59
N PHE A 255 14.79 2.19 14.84
CA PHE A 255 14.99 1.71 16.22
C PHE A 255 16.04 2.50 16.98
N ALA A 256 17.10 2.93 16.29
CA ALA A 256 18.13 3.75 16.93
C ALA A 256 17.63 5.12 17.40
N GLU A 257 16.67 5.73 16.69
CA GLU A 257 16.13 7.05 17.04
C GLU A 257 14.86 6.97 17.89
N LEU A 258 13.98 5.98 17.62
CA LEU A 258 12.63 5.93 18.19
C LEU A 258 12.49 4.87 19.30
N GLY A 259 13.49 4.00 19.48
CA GLY A 259 13.43 2.82 20.31
C GLY A 259 12.83 1.61 19.60
N GLU A 260 13.02 0.42 20.17
CA GLU A 260 12.46 -0.82 19.64
C GLU A 260 10.94 -0.87 19.83
N MET A 261 10.22 -1.31 18.80
CA MET A 261 8.78 -1.45 18.80
C MET A 261 8.33 -2.48 17.75
N PRO A 262 7.08 -2.95 17.78
CA PRO A 262 6.54 -3.80 16.70
C PRO A 262 6.71 -3.17 15.34
N VAL A 263 6.93 -4.00 14.30
CA VAL A 263 7.06 -3.57 12.91
C VAL A 263 6.10 -4.35 12.03
N VAL A 264 5.33 -3.64 11.23
CA VAL A 264 4.44 -4.21 10.21
C VAL A 264 5.00 -3.88 8.83
N TYR A 265 5.19 -4.89 8.01
CA TYR A 265 5.59 -4.73 6.61
C TYR A 265 4.39 -5.02 5.71
N ALA A 266 4.06 -4.07 4.82
CA ALA A 266 2.91 -4.15 3.94
C ALA A 266 3.25 -3.66 2.53
N GLY A 267 2.46 -4.09 1.56
CA GLY A 267 2.58 -3.72 0.15
C GLY A 267 3.01 -4.88 -0.74
N GLY A 268 2.88 -4.70 -2.05
CA GLY A 268 3.09 -5.76 -3.03
C GLY A 268 4.53 -6.21 -3.23
N VAL A 269 5.47 -5.60 -2.52
CA VAL A 269 6.91 -5.95 -2.55
C VAL A 269 7.31 -6.79 -1.33
N MET A 270 6.45 -6.84 -0.29
CA MET A 270 6.75 -7.50 0.99
C MET A 270 6.15 -8.90 1.05
#